data_e15803be2f02676f42b19a2641a0a9ef
#
_entry.id   e15803be2f02676f42b19a2641a0a9ef
#
_cell.length_a   1.000
_cell.length_b   1.000
_cell.length_c   1.000
_cell.angle_alpha   90.00
_cell.angle_beta   90.00
_cell.angle_gamma   90.00
#
_symmetry.space_group_name_H-M   'P 1'
#
loop_
_entity.id
_entity.type
_entity.pdbx_description
1 polymer ?
#
loop_
_entity_poly.entity_id
_entity_poly.type
_entity_poly.pdbx_seq_one_letter_code
_entity_poly.pdbx_strand_id
1 'polypeptide(L)'
;MTQLEFYQAKLAYEIDAADVKAALDAGEKVILIDTRAAGAFERETIPGALSLPHRTMSAQTTAALPRDALLVPFCDGIGCNGSTNGAIKLLQLGFRVKELQGGLDWWKRDGYATVGSHAVAATSIQCAC
;
A
#
# COMPACT_ATOMS: atom_id res chain seq x y z
N MET A 1 -11.90 -20.95 -9.42
CA MET A 1 -10.48 -20.57 -9.56
C MET A 1 -9.59 -21.75 -9.22
N THR A 2 -8.65 -22.07 -10.10
CA THR A 2 -7.64 -23.10 -9.83
C THR A 2 -6.54 -22.55 -8.93
N GLN A 3 -5.76 -23.44 -8.33
CA GLN A 3 -4.59 -23.04 -7.55
C GLN A 3 -3.57 -22.28 -8.41
N LEU A 4 -3.36 -22.72 -9.65
CA LEU A 4 -2.49 -22.02 -10.60
C LEU A 4 -2.95 -20.60 -10.85
N GLU A 5 -4.23 -20.41 -11.11
CA GLU A 5 -4.83 -19.08 -11.32
C GLU A 5 -4.67 -18.17 -10.09
N PHE A 6 -4.83 -18.73 -8.89
CA PHE A 6 -4.61 -18.00 -7.64
C PHE A 6 -3.18 -17.44 -7.55
N TYR A 7 -2.17 -18.28 -7.80
CA TYR A 7 -0.79 -17.81 -7.71
C TYR A 7 -0.41 -16.84 -8.84
N GLN A 8 -0.96 -17.05 -10.03
CA GLN A 8 -0.80 -16.08 -11.11
C GLN A 8 -1.45 -14.74 -10.77
N ALA A 9 -2.63 -14.76 -10.17
CA ALA A 9 -3.32 -13.57 -9.72
C ALA A 9 -2.55 -12.85 -8.60
N LYS A 10 -1.94 -13.60 -7.69
CA LYS A 10 -1.10 -13.05 -6.63
C LYS A 10 0.04 -12.23 -7.20
N LEU A 11 0.75 -12.73 -8.20
CA LEU A 11 1.80 -11.99 -8.88
C LEU A 11 1.29 -10.76 -9.63
N ALA A 12 0.09 -10.84 -10.20
CA ALA A 12 -0.49 -9.77 -11.00
C ALA A 12 -1.07 -8.63 -10.16
N TYR A 13 -1.59 -8.93 -8.97
CA TYR A 13 -2.41 -8.00 -8.18
C TYR A 13 -1.83 -7.62 -6.82
N GLU A 14 -0.73 -8.22 -6.42
CA GLU A 14 0.04 -7.81 -5.25
C GLU A 14 1.37 -7.19 -5.69
N ILE A 15 1.94 -6.36 -4.82
CA ILE A 15 3.24 -5.72 -5.04
C ILE A 15 3.99 -5.70 -3.71
N ASP A 16 5.30 -5.86 -3.74
CA ASP A 16 6.10 -5.80 -2.52
C ASP A 16 6.72 -4.41 -2.30
N ALA A 17 7.29 -4.21 -1.10
CA ALA A 17 7.87 -2.93 -0.72
C ALA A 17 9.02 -2.51 -1.63
N ALA A 18 9.88 -3.44 -2.03
CA ALA A 18 11.02 -3.13 -2.91
C ALA A 18 10.56 -2.65 -4.28
N ASP A 19 9.53 -3.30 -4.85
CA ASP A 19 8.98 -2.90 -6.15
C ASP A 19 8.27 -1.55 -6.08
N VAL A 20 7.55 -1.28 -4.99
CA VAL A 20 6.94 0.04 -4.77
C VAL A 20 8.02 1.12 -4.69
N LYS A 21 9.07 0.87 -3.91
CA LYS A 21 10.17 1.82 -3.74
C LYS A 21 10.85 2.12 -5.08
N ALA A 22 11.10 1.09 -5.87
CA ALA A 22 11.68 1.24 -7.21
C ALA A 22 10.76 2.06 -8.13
N ALA A 23 9.46 1.81 -8.11
CA ALA A 23 8.49 2.54 -8.93
C ALA A 23 8.43 4.02 -8.53
N LEU A 24 8.42 4.32 -7.23
CA LEU A 24 8.44 5.69 -6.72
C LEU A 24 9.71 6.42 -7.13
N ASP A 25 10.86 5.77 -6.99
CA ASP A 25 12.16 6.34 -7.36
C ASP A 25 12.28 6.58 -8.87
N ALA A 26 11.61 5.75 -9.68
CA ALA A 26 11.55 5.92 -11.13
C ALA A 26 10.55 6.99 -11.58
N GLY A 27 9.81 7.60 -10.66
CA GLY A 27 8.80 8.61 -10.99
C GLY A 27 7.53 8.04 -11.59
N GLU A 28 7.25 6.75 -11.42
CA GLU A 28 6.02 6.14 -11.88
C GLU A 28 4.81 6.66 -11.09
N LYS A 29 3.66 6.66 -11.73
CA LYS A 29 2.41 7.18 -11.15
C LYS A 29 1.80 6.14 -10.22
N VAL A 30 2.37 6.04 -9.03
CA VAL A 30 1.96 5.14 -7.95
C VAL A 30 1.57 5.97 -6.74
N ILE A 31 0.41 5.68 -6.16
CA ILE A 31 -0.09 6.36 -4.97
C ILE A 31 -0.34 5.32 -3.89
N LEU A 32 0.40 5.45 -2.79
CA LEU A 32 0.20 4.63 -1.60
C LEU A 32 -1.00 5.14 -0.81
N ILE A 33 -1.88 4.23 -0.45
CA ILE A 33 -3.10 4.52 0.32
C ILE A 33 -3.02 3.81 1.66
N ASP A 34 -2.89 4.58 2.74
CA ASP A 34 -2.94 4.03 4.09
C ASP A 34 -4.40 3.79 4.46
N THR A 35 -4.78 2.53 4.56
CA THR A 35 -6.17 2.11 4.80
C THR A 35 -6.51 1.99 6.28
N ARG A 36 -5.56 2.26 7.16
CA ARG A 36 -5.75 2.22 8.61
C ARG A 36 -6.49 3.47 9.10
N ALA A 37 -6.84 3.47 10.39
CA ALA A 37 -7.43 4.65 11.02
C ALA A 37 -6.46 5.86 10.96
N ALA A 38 -7.01 7.06 10.92
CA ALA A 38 -6.24 8.30 10.79
C ALA A 38 -5.17 8.46 11.88
N GLY A 39 -5.45 8.03 13.11
CA GLY A 39 -4.48 8.10 14.21
C GLY A 39 -3.24 7.23 13.97
N ALA A 40 -3.42 6.05 13.36
CA ALA A 40 -2.29 5.20 12.98
C ALA A 40 -1.44 5.86 11.90
N PHE A 41 -2.07 6.45 10.90
CA PHE A 41 -1.39 7.23 9.85
C PHE A 41 -0.55 8.36 10.44
N GLU A 42 -1.10 9.11 11.39
CA GLU A 42 -0.39 10.23 12.02
C GLU A 42 0.83 9.77 12.83
N ARG A 43 0.75 8.60 13.46
CA ARG A 43 1.88 8.05 14.21
C ARG A 43 3.00 7.58 13.31
N GLU A 44 2.67 6.83 12.27
CA GLU A 44 3.69 6.33 11.35
C GLU A 44 3.04 5.87 10.05
N THR A 45 3.61 6.28 8.92
CA THR A 45 3.15 5.83 7.60
C THR A 45 4.31 5.84 6.60
N ILE A 46 4.06 5.32 5.42
CA ILE A 46 5.01 5.38 4.31
C ILE A 46 5.06 6.81 3.76
N PRO A 47 6.26 7.37 3.49
CA PRO A 47 6.38 8.72 2.96
C PRO A 47 5.55 8.92 1.68
N GLY A 48 4.78 9.99 1.65
CA GLY A 48 3.91 10.34 0.52
C GLY A 48 2.57 9.62 0.49
N ALA A 49 2.30 8.70 1.42
CA ALA A 49 1.03 8.00 1.48
C ALA A 49 -0.12 8.95 1.83
N LEU A 50 -1.30 8.64 1.29
CA LEU A 50 -2.54 9.32 1.63
C LEU A 50 -3.31 8.53 2.68
N SER A 51 -3.86 9.23 3.67
CA SER A 51 -4.74 8.61 4.66
C SER A 51 -6.14 8.46 4.08
N LEU A 52 -6.56 7.22 3.89
CA LEU A 52 -7.92 6.92 3.44
C LEU A 52 -8.37 5.60 4.08
N PRO A 53 -8.87 5.66 5.33
CA PRO A 53 -9.36 4.47 6.02
C PRO A 53 -10.36 3.72 5.14
N HIS A 54 -10.22 2.38 5.06
CA HIS A 54 -11.06 1.59 4.16
C HIS A 54 -12.56 1.75 4.42
N ARG A 55 -12.92 2.02 5.68
CA ARG A 55 -14.33 2.23 6.07
C ARG A 55 -14.92 3.53 5.55
N THR A 56 -14.08 4.49 5.17
CA THR A 56 -14.50 5.81 4.68
C THR A 56 -14.41 5.95 3.17
N MET A 57 -14.01 4.89 2.46
CA MET A 57 -13.89 4.94 1.01
C MET A 57 -15.24 5.03 0.33
N SER A 58 -15.40 6.05 -0.51
CA SER A 58 -16.61 6.31 -1.28
C SER A 58 -16.25 7.06 -2.55
N ALA A 59 -17.22 7.28 -3.43
CA ALA A 59 -17.04 8.11 -4.61
C ALA A 59 -16.60 9.53 -4.22
N GLN A 60 -17.11 10.05 -3.11
CA GLN A 60 -16.80 11.39 -2.62
C GLN A 60 -15.38 11.48 -2.06
N THR A 61 -14.98 10.52 -1.20
CA THR A 61 -13.66 10.55 -0.55
C THR A 61 -12.52 10.19 -1.51
N THR A 62 -12.82 9.59 -2.66
CA THR A 62 -11.85 9.23 -3.69
C THR A 62 -11.92 10.14 -4.91
N ALA A 63 -12.76 11.17 -4.90
CA ALA A 63 -13.02 12.01 -6.08
C ALA A 63 -11.77 12.68 -6.66
N ALA A 64 -10.80 13.03 -5.80
CA ALA A 64 -9.56 13.69 -6.23
C ALA A 64 -8.46 12.72 -6.68
N LEU A 65 -8.65 11.41 -6.52
CA LEU A 65 -7.63 10.44 -6.90
C LEU A 65 -7.59 10.25 -8.41
N PRO A 66 -6.40 10.27 -9.03
CA PRO A 66 -6.29 10.11 -10.48
C PRO A 66 -6.58 8.67 -10.91
N ARG A 67 -7.36 8.52 -11.98
CA ARG A 67 -7.74 7.21 -12.53
C ARG A 67 -6.62 6.52 -13.29
N ASP A 68 -5.62 7.27 -13.75
CA ASP A 68 -4.47 6.75 -14.48
C ASP A 68 -3.31 6.33 -13.56
N ALA A 69 -3.43 6.54 -12.26
CA ALA A 69 -2.44 6.08 -11.29
C ALA A 69 -2.72 4.64 -10.84
N LEU A 70 -1.67 3.95 -10.43
CA LEU A 70 -1.79 2.70 -9.68
C LEU A 70 -1.94 3.03 -8.21
N LEU A 71 -3.06 2.65 -7.61
CA LEU A 71 -3.27 2.81 -6.18
C LEU A 71 -2.78 1.57 -5.44
N VAL A 72 -1.99 1.79 -4.39
CA VAL A 72 -1.39 0.71 -3.61
C VAL A 72 -1.87 0.84 -2.16
N PRO A 73 -3.00 0.19 -1.81
CA PRO A 73 -3.47 0.18 -0.44
C PRO A 73 -2.58 -0.69 0.44
N PHE A 74 -2.36 -0.24 1.68
CA PHE A 74 -1.61 -0.99 2.68
C PHE A 74 -2.22 -0.85 4.06
N CYS A 75 -1.87 -1.79 4.93
CA CYS A 75 -2.28 -1.84 6.32
C CYS A 75 -1.04 -2.02 7.22
N ASP A 76 -1.22 -2.46 8.47
CA ASP A 76 -0.11 -2.66 9.40
C ASP A 76 0.89 -3.71 8.91
N GLY A 77 0.38 -4.83 8.43
CA GLY A 77 1.21 -5.96 8.05
C GLY A 77 0.40 -7.21 7.73
N ILE A 78 1.06 -8.35 7.77
CA ILE A 78 0.43 -9.65 7.55
C ILE A 78 -0.63 -9.89 8.63
N GLY A 79 -1.81 -10.38 8.21
CA GLY A 79 -2.92 -10.62 9.13
C GLY A 79 -3.89 -9.45 9.29
N CYS A 80 -3.53 -8.26 8.80
CA CYS A 80 -4.45 -7.13 8.72
C CYS A 80 -5.13 -7.14 7.35
N ASN A 81 -6.43 -7.22 7.30
CA ASN A 81 -7.18 -7.25 6.04
C ASN A 81 -7.77 -5.90 5.63
N GLY A 82 -7.37 -4.81 6.29
CA GLY A 82 -7.79 -3.46 5.93
C GLY A 82 -7.39 -3.07 4.50
N SER A 83 -6.19 -3.46 4.08
CA SER A 83 -5.72 -3.23 2.72
C SER A 83 -6.49 -4.06 1.69
N THR A 84 -6.85 -5.29 2.03
CA THR A 84 -7.68 -6.14 1.15
C THR A 84 -9.07 -5.56 0.99
N ASN A 85 -9.70 -5.16 2.09
CA ASN A 85 -11.01 -4.50 2.06
C ASN A 85 -10.94 -3.17 1.28
N GLY A 86 -9.87 -2.40 1.48
CA GLY A 86 -9.64 -1.17 0.74
C GLY A 86 -9.46 -1.43 -0.76
N ALA A 87 -8.70 -2.45 -1.13
CA ALA A 87 -8.50 -2.84 -2.52
C ALA A 87 -9.83 -3.17 -3.20
N ILE A 88 -10.69 -3.94 -2.53
CA ILE A 88 -12.03 -4.29 -3.06
C ILE A 88 -12.83 -3.02 -3.33
N LYS A 89 -12.88 -2.09 -2.39
CA LYS A 89 -13.64 -0.85 -2.53
C LYS A 89 -13.09 0.04 -3.64
N LEU A 90 -11.76 0.18 -3.73
CA LEU A 90 -11.13 0.97 -4.78
C LEU A 90 -11.38 0.38 -6.16
N LEU A 91 -11.36 -0.95 -6.30
CA LEU A 91 -11.71 -1.62 -7.55
C LEU A 91 -13.17 -1.39 -7.93
N GLN A 92 -14.09 -1.47 -6.97
CA GLN A 92 -15.51 -1.18 -7.18
C GLN A 92 -15.74 0.27 -7.62
N LEU A 93 -14.87 1.18 -7.20
CA LEU A 93 -14.90 2.59 -7.60
C LEU A 93 -14.19 2.86 -8.95
N GLY A 94 -13.63 1.83 -9.57
CA GLY A 94 -13.06 1.92 -10.92
C GLY A 94 -11.57 2.26 -10.98
N PHE A 95 -10.84 2.14 -9.90
CA PHE A 95 -9.40 2.40 -9.88
C PHE A 95 -8.58 1.15 -10.24
N ARG A 96 -7.33 1.38 -10.65
CA ARG A 96 -6.33 0.33 -10.80
C ARG A 96 -5.63 0.13 -9.45
N VAL A 97 -5.49 -1.11 -9.03
CA VAL A 97 -5.04 -1.42 -7.66
C VAL A 97 -4.05 -2.59 -7.67
N LYS A 98 -3.02 -2.48 -6.85
CA LYS A 98 -2.22 -3.62 -6.37
C LYS A 98 -2.07 -3.49 -4.87
N GLU A 99 -2.32 -4.56 -4.14
CA GLU A 99 -2.18 -4.56 -2.67
C GLU A 99 -0.72 -4.70 -2.27
N LEU A 100 -0.26 -3.87 -1.31
CA LEU A 100 1.10 -3.97 -0.77
C LEU A 100 1.22 -5.17 0.15
N GLN A 101 2.06 -6.11 -0.22
CA GLN A 101 2.38 -7.28 0.61
C GLN A 101 3.16 -6.85 1.85
N GLY A 102 2.73 -7.36 3.00
CA GLY A 102 3.41 -7.12 4.27
C GLY A 102 3.19 -5.74 4.88
N GLY A 103 2.51 -4.84 4.20
CA GLY A 103 2.12 -3.52 4.71
C GLY A 103 3.28 -2.68 5.24
N LEU A 104 2.97 -1.81 6.20
CA LEU A 104 3.95 -0.94 6.84
C LEU A 104 5.06 -1.73 7.55
N ASP A 105 4.71 -2.84 8.19
CA ASP A 105 5.67 -3.69 8.90
C ASP A 105 6.79 -4.15 7.97
N TRP A 106 6.45 -4.68 6.79
CA TRP A 106 7.47 -5.17 5.86
C TRP A 106 8.23 -4.04 5.17
N TRP A 107 7.59 -2.91 4.91
CA TRP A 107 8.27 -1.71 4.44
C TRP A 107 9.42 -1.34 5.37
N LYS A 108 9.17 -1.36 6.68
CA LYS A 108 10.19 -1.08 7.69
C LYS A 108 11.25 -2.18 7.76
N ARG A 109 10.87 -3.44 7.61
CA ARG A 109 11.81 -4.58 7.61
C ARG A 109 12.77 -4.52 6.43
N ASP A 110 12.33 -4.01 5.29
CA ASP A 110 13.20 -3.75 4.14
C ASP A 110 14.12 -2.53 4.35
N GLY A 111 14.00 -1.84 5.46
CA GLY A 111 14.89 -0.74 5.83
C GLY A 111 14.51 0.62 5.31
N TYR A 112 13.31 0.78 4.77
CA TYR A 112 12.85 2.06 4.25
C TYR A 112 12.33 2.97 5.35
N ALA A 113 12.56 4.28 5.16
CA ALA A 113 12.13 5.30 6.12
C ALA A 113 10.61 5.43 6.17
N THR A 114 10.10 5.84 7.33
CA THR A 114 8.71 6.21 7.55
C THR A 114 8.61 7.68 7.94
N VAL A 115 7.39 8.20 7.98
CA VAL A 115 7.09 9.56 8.46
C VAL A 115 6.00 9.51 9.53
N GLY A 116 5.90 10.56 10.34
CA GLY A 116 4.93 10.66 11.43
C GLY A 116 5.60 10.90 12.78
N SER A 117 4.81 10.93 13.84
CA SER A 117 5.31 11.20 15.20
C SER A 117 6.22 10.08 15.75
N HIS A 118 6.12 8.87 15.19
CA HIS A 118 6.93 7.69 15.55
C HIS A 118 7.76 7.20 14.35
N ALA A 119 8.17 8.11 13.47
CA ALA A 119 8.91 7.78 12.26
C ALA A 119 10.25 7.10 12.56
N VAL A 120 10.67 6.21 11.65
CA VAL A 120 11.99 5.58 11.66
C VAL A 120 12.79 6.03 10.43
N ALA A 121 14.12 6.14 10.61
CA ALA A 121 15.02 6.45 9.51
C ALA A 121 15.27 5.21 8.65
N ALA A 122 15.68 5.44 7.39
CA ALA A 122 16.13 4.36 6.52
C ALA A 122 17.36 3.65 7.12
N THR A 123 17.43 2.35 6.95
CA THR A 123 18.57 1.53 7.38
C THR A 123 19.14 0.76 6.20
N SER A 124 20.43 0.37 6.30
CA SER A 124 21.01 -0.54 5.33
C SER A 124 20.54 -1.94 5.64
N ILE A 125 19.75 -2.52 4.73
CA ILE A 125 19.36 -3.92 4.82
C ILE A 125 20.00 -4.67 3.66
N GLN A 126 20.64 -5.78 3.99
CA GLN A 126 21.11 -6.72 2.99
C GLN A 126 20.09 -7.83 2.85
N CYS A 127 19.50 -7.95 1.68
CA CYS A 127 18.64 -9.07 1.38
C CYS A 127 19.48 -10.34 1.33
N ALA A 128 19.04 -11.35 2.08
CA ALA A 128 19.69 -12.66 2.09
C ALA A 128 19.18 -13.58 0.97
N CYS A 129 18.37 -13.07 0.08
CA CYS A 129 17.77 -13.85 -0.99
C CYS A 129 18.81 -14.36 -2.00
#